data_4ce995ec6584a2b004be31b42c5f08f1
#
_entry.id   4ce995ec6584a2b004be31b42c5f08f1
#
_cell.length_a   1.000
_cell.length_b   1.000
_cell.length_c   1.000
_cell.angle_alpha   90.00
_cell.angle_beta   90.00
_cell.angle_gamma   90.00
#
_symmetry.space_group_name_H-M   'P 1'
#
loop_
_entity.id
_entity.type
_entity.pdbx_description
1 polymer ?
#
loop_
_entity_poly.entity_id
_entity_poly.type
_entity_poly.pdbx_seq_one_letter_code
_entity_poly.pdbx_strand_id
1 'polypeptide(L)'
;MQQNNWGYQKCTLGVFIALAFMADFSPDSPEFYQRTHRVRLKNSGTSDKKSSHKIKYKKIPRVHQNLKGGFYMKITFIGATHEVTGSCYYLEAAGHKFLVDCGMEQGPDYYENAEIPVALGEIEFVLLTHAHIDHSGNLPAIYAKGFRGPVYATDATSHLCDIMLRDSAHIQMFEAEWRNRKGRRQGKPEFVPAYTMEDAMGVIRNFVGCPYNKMITPAEGISARFIDAGHLLGSASIELTIREEDTEKKIVFSGDIGNTCQPLIKDPEYLHHADSVSYTH
;
A
#
# COMPACT_ATOMS: atom_id res chain seq x y z
N MET A 1 3.71 -34.83 -33.64
CA MET A 1 3.12 -33.49 -33.77
C MET A 1 1.85 -33.45 -32.93
N GLN A 2 1.92 -33.00 -31.72
CA GLN A 2 0.75 -32.70 -30.86
C GLN A 2 0.84 -31.23 -30.48
N GLN A 3 -0.14 -30.47 -30.98
CA GLN A 3 -0.31 -29.07 -30.62
C GLN A 3 -1.02 -29.01 -29.27
N ASN A 4 -0.37 -28.46 -28.25
CA ASN A 4 -1.00 -28.13 -26.97
C ASN A 4 -1.61 -26.72 -27.04
N ASN A 5 -2.94 -26.69 -27.15
CA ASN A 5 -3.75 -25.49 -27.00
C ASN A 5 -3.77 -25.06 -25.51
N TRP A 6 -3.07 -23.98 -25.16
CA TRP A 6 -3.25 -23.29 -23.88
C TRP A 6 -4.32 -22.22 -24.06
N GLY A 7 -5.53 -22.53 -23.61
CA GLY A 7 -6.60 -21.56 -23.52
C GLY A 7 -6.31 -20.52 -22.43
N TYR A 8 -6.27 -19.25 -22.80
CA TYR A 8 -6.26 -18.14 -21.85
C TYR A 8 -7.60 -18.07 -21.13
N GLN A 9 -7.68 -18.56 -19.90
CA GLN A 9 -8.74 -18.19 -18.97
C GLN A 9 -8.40 -16.81 -18.40
N LYS A 10 -9.28 -15.83 -18.63
CA LYS A 10 -9.27 -14.54 -17.95
C LYS A 10 -9.52 -14.78 -16.45
N CYS A 11 -8.46 -14.77 -15.65
CA CYS A 11 -8.58 -14.70 -14.21
C CYS A 11 -8.92 -13.25 -13.84
N THR A 12 -10.11 -13.06 -13.32
CA THR A 12 -10.48 -11.85 -12.57
C THR A 12 -9.72 -11.92 -11.25
N LEU A 13 -8.65 -11.14 -11.12
CA LEU A 13 -7.85 -11.05 -9.89
C LEU A 13 -8.68 -10.37 -8.81
N GLY A 14 -9.10 -11.14 -7.82
CA GLY A 14 -9.52 -10.62 -6.53
C GLY A 14 -8.31 -10.60 -5.61
N VAL A 15 -8.08 -9.50 -4.93
CA VAL A 15 -7.08 -9.38 -3.87
C VAL A 15 -7.45 -10.36 -2.75
N PHE A 16 -6.68 -11.42 -2.58
CA PHE A 16 -6.81 -12.35 -1.47
C PHE A 16 -5.89 -11.89 -0.33
N ILE A 17 -6.46 -11.33 0.71
CA ILE A 17 -5.76 -11.14 1.98
C ILE A 17 -5.81 -12.48 2.72
N ALA A 18 -4.78 -13.29 2.57
CA ALA A 18 -4.61 -14.48 3.39
C ALA A 18 -3.76 -14.09 4.60
N LEU A 19 -4.42 -13.75 5.71
CA LEU A 19 -3.79 -13.74 7.03
C LEU A 19 -3.58 -15.21 7.42
N ALA A 20 -2.43 -15.77 7.07
CA ALA A 20 -2.05 -17.09 7.52
C ALA A 20 -1.60 -17.01 8.99
N PHE A 21 -2.54 -17.28 9.91
CA PHE A 21 -2.21 -17.55 11.30
C PHE A 21 -1.68 -18.97 11.41
N MET A 22 -0.38 -19.13 11.59
CA MET A 22 0.18 -20.38 12.13
C MET A 22 0.21 -20.27 13.65
N ALA A 23 -0.92 -20.58 14.28
CA ALA A 23 -0.99 -21.05 15.65
C ALA A 23 -2.04 -22.16 15.66
N ASP A 24 -1.59 -23.42 15.76
CA ASP A 24 -2.32 -24.64 16.12
C ASP A 24 -3.69 -24.87 15.45
N PHE A 25 -3.74 -24.99 14.12
CA PHE A 25 -4.88 -25.57 13.42
C PHE A 25 -4.42 -26.60 12.38
N SER A 26 -4.95 -27.81 12.54
CA SER A 26 -4.81 -28.88 11.56
C SER A 26 -5.44 -28.46 10.22
N PRO A 27 -4.81 -28.75 9.06
CA PRO A 27 -5.32 -28.40 7.72
C PRO A 27 -6.69 -29.00 7.38
N ASP A 28 -7.19 -29.95 8.16
CA ASP A 28 -8.39 -30.75 7.89
C ASP A 28 -9.65 -30.31 8.66
N SER A 29 -9.68 -29.12 9.28
CA SER A 29 -10.87 -28.68 10.00
C SER A 29 -11.93 -28.10 9.05
N PRO A 30 -13.21 -28.50 9.16
CA PRO A 30 -14.30 -28.02 8.29
C PRO A 30 -14.57 -26.51 8.38
N GLU A 31 -14.07 -25.84 9.40
CA GLU A 31 -14.27 -24.40 9.61
C GLU A 31 -13.41 -23.52 8.71
N PHE A 32 -12.32 -24.04 8.15
CA PHE A 32 -11.45 -23.32 7.21
C PHE A 32 -12.17 -23.06 5.87
N TYR A 33 -13.06 -23.97 5.45
CA TYR A 33 -13.73 -23.90 4.14
C TYR A 33 -14.99 -23.02 4.12
N GLN A 34 -15.60 -22.70 5.26
CA GLN A 34 -16.87 -21.95 5.29
C GLN A 34 -16.73 -20.43 5.30
N ARG A 35 -15.52 -19.87 5.53
CA ARG A 35 -15.29 -18.41 5.54
C ARG A 35 -14.89 -17.79 4.21
N THR A 36 -14.54 -18.59 3.21
CA THR A 36 -14.04 -18.10 1.91
C THR A 36 -15.10 -18.07 0.79
N HIS A 37 -16.31 -18.57 1.00
CA HIS A 37 -17.36 -18.59 -0.03
C HIS A 37 -18.71 -18.11 0.47
N ARG A 38 -19.06 -16.86 0.18
CA ARG A 38 -20.37 -16.42 -0.28
C ARG A 38 -20.49 -14.92 -0.49
N VAL A 39 -20.08 -14.44 -1.65
CA VAL A 39 -20.77 -13.30 -2.28
C VAL A 39 -21.26 -13.77 -3.65
N ARG A 40 -22.49 -14.20 -3.72
CA ARG A 40 -23.18 -14.56 -4.96
C ARG A 40 -23.82 -13.28 -5.50
N LEU A 41 -23.19 -12.65 -6.51
CA LEU A 41 -23.83 -11.58 -7.25
C LEU A 41 -25.01 -12.14 -8.05
N LYS A 42 -26.21 -11.74 -7.74
CA LYS A 42 -27.38 -11.93 -8.61
C LYS A 42 -27.29 -10.91 -9.74
N ASN A 43 -27.00 -11.36 -10.95
CA ASN A 43 -27.24 -10.59 -12.15
C ASN A 43 -28.74 -10.49 -12.38
N SER A 44 -29.34 -9.33 -12.19
CA SER A 44 -30.59 -8.95 -12.80
C SER A 44 -30.27 -7.91 -13.88
N GLY A 45 -30.41 -8.33 -15.14
CA GLY A 45 -30.25 -7.43 -16.28
C GLY A 45 -31.36 -6.39 -16.31
N THR A 46 -30.94 -5.14 -16.39
CA THR A 46 -31.66 -4.06 -17.11
C THR A 46 -30.62 -3.00 -17.44
N SER A 47 -30.59 -2.67 -18.72
CA SER A 47 -29.80 -1.57 -19.29
C SER A 47 -30.32 -0.24 -18.73
N ASP A 48 -29.50 0.48 -17.99
CA ASP A 48 -29.70 1.90 -17.80
C ASP A 48 -28.40 2.67 -17.55
N LYS A 49 -28.39 3.84 -18.15
CA LYS A 49 -27.39 4.88 -18.31
C LYS A 49 -26.33 5.05 -17.22
N LYS A 50 -25.08 5.16 -17.70
CA LYS A 50 -23.87 5.56 -16.96
C LYS A 50 -24.10 6.80 -16.07
N SER A 51 -24.32 6.59 -14.80
CA SER A 51 -23.97 7.54 -13.75
C SER A 51 -22.84 6.87 -12.93
N SER A 52 -21.65 7.42 -13.03
CA SER A 52 -20.50 6.96 -12.24
C SER A 52 -20.73 7.35 -10.76
N HIS A 53 -21.42 6.52 -10.02
CA HIS A 53 -21.49 6.64 -8.56
C HIS A 53 -20.33 5.84 -7.97
N LYS A 54 -19.30 6.54 -7.49
CA LYS A 54 -18.27 5.94 -6.65
C LYS A 54 -18.93 5.35 -5.40
N ILE A 55 -18.71 4.07 -5.16
CA ILE A 55 -19.29 3.37 -4.00
C ILE A 55 -18.38 3.64 -2.80
N LYS A 56 -18.84 4.45 -1.84
CA LYS A 56 -18.14 4.65 -0.57
C LYS A 56 -18.37 3.46 0.35
N TYR A 57 -17.33 2.68 0.62
CA TYR A 57 -17.40 1.65 1.65
C TYR A 57 -17.35 2.28 3.05
N LYS A 58 -18.42 2.09 3.83
CA LYS A 58 -18.53 2.59 5.22
C LYS A 58 -17.82 1.75 6.27
N LYS A 59 -17.22 0.60 5.92
CA LYS A 59 -16.55 -0.28 6.89
C LYS A 59 -15.18 -0.69 6.39
N ILE A 60 -14.16 -0.05 6.93
CA ILE A 60 -12.77 -0.46 6.85
C ILE A 60 -12.63 -1.78 7.62
N PRO A 61 -12.04 -2.85 7.05
CA PRO A 61 -11.69 -4.04 7.81
C PRO A 61 -10.67 -3.66 8.88
N ARG A 62 -11.08 -3.64 10.14
CA ARG A 62 -10.18 -3.46 11.27
C ARG A 62 -9.82 -4.85 11.80
N VAL A 63 -8.58 -5.26 11.62
CA VAL A 63 -8.07 -6.47 12.27
C VAL A 63 -7.51 -6.05 13.62
N HIS A 64 -8.26 -6.28 14.68
CA HIS A 64 -7.76 -6.13 16.04
C HIS A 64 -7.20 -7.47 16.50
N GLN A 65 -5.91 -7.52 16.77
CA GLN A 65 -5.30 -8.65 17.46
C GLN A 65 -5.05 -8.25 18.92
N ASN A 66 -5.97 -8.60 19.81
CA ASN A 66 -5.67 -8.69 21.24
C ASN A 66 -5.13 -10.08 21.50
N LEU A 67 -3.81 -10.24 21.44
CA LEU A 67 -3.15 -11.46 21.90
C LEU A 67 -3.16 -11.44 23.42
N LYS A 68 -3.47 -12.60 24.03
CA LYS A 68 -3.38 -12.77 25.48
C LYS A 68 -1.91 -12.56 25.88
N GLY A 69 -1.59 -11.46 26.60
CA GLY A 69 -0.24 -11.19 27.06
C GLY A 69 0.28 -9.76 26.82
N GLY A 70 -0.57 -8.75 26.73
CA GLY A 70 -0.11 -7.34 26.69
C GLY A 70 0.33 -6.82 25.32
N PHE A 71 0.62 -7.66 24.32
CA PHE A 71 1.00 -7.22 22.98
C PHE A 71 -0.18 -6.58 22.25
N TYR A 72 -0.04 -5.32 21.86
CA TYR A 72 -1.05 -4.59 21.12
C TYR A 72 -0.52 -4.12 19.76
N MET A 73 -1.12 -4.62 18.71
CA MET A 73 -0.88 -4.14 17.35
C MET A 73 -2.21 -4.02 16.61
N LYS A 74 -2.36 -2.93 15.88
CA LYS A 74 -3.50 -2.70 15.01
C LYS A 74 -3.03 -2.33 13.61
N ILE A 75 -3.51 -3.05 12.60
CA ILE A 75 -3.32 -2.73 11.19
C ILE A 75 -4.66 -2.30 10.62
N THR A 76 -4.67 -1.15 9.95
CA THR A 76 -5.83 -0.64 9.22
C THR A 76 -5.45 -0.55 7.75
N PHE A 77 -6.16 -1.26 6.91
CA PHE A 77 -6.00 -1.20 5.46
C PHE A 77 -6.72 0.06 4.95
N ILE A 78 -5.96 1.02 4.43
CA ILE A 78 -6.48 2.30 3.95
C ILE A 78 -6.84 2.20 2.48
N GLY A 79 -6.01 1.54 1.67
CA GLY A 79 -6.21 1.38 0.25
C GLY A 79 -5.86 -0.02 -0.26
N ALA A 80 -5.98 -0.23 -1.56
CA ALA A 80 -5.82 -1.53 -2.23
C ALA A 80 -6.71 -2.65 -1.64
N THR A 81 -7.85 -2.28 -1.04
CA THR A 81 -8.82 -3.23 -0.47
C THR A 81 -9.91 -3.54 -1.48
N HIS A 82 -9.79 -4.60 -2.24
CA HIS A 82 -10.59 -5.03 -3.40
C HIS A 82 -10.12 -4.45 -4.74
N GLU A 83 -9.07 -3.68 -4.77
CA GLU A 83 -8.41 -3.13 -5.96
C GLU A 83 -6.90 -3.32 -5.86
N VAL A 84 -6.19 -3.08 -6.97
CA VAL A 84 -4.74 -3.31 -7.06
C VAL A 84 -3.97 -2.07 -6.65
N THR A 85 -4.50 -0.86 -6.94
CA THR A 85 -3.79 0.40 -6.78
C THR A 85 -4.15 1.13 -5.49
N GLY A 86 -3.28 2.03 -5.05
CA GLY A 86 -3.49 2.84 -3.86
C GLY A 86 -3.06 2.16 -2.56
N SER A 87 -2.03 1.31 -2.59
CA SER A 87 -1.54 0.58 -1.41
C SER A 87 -1.19 1.53 -0.26
N CYS A 88 -1.83 1.32 0.89
CA CYS A 88 -1.58 2.11 2.10
C CYS A 88 -2.05 1.36 3.33
N TYR A 89 -1.15 1.14 4.28
CA TYR A 89 -1.42 0.48 5.56
C TYR A 89 -1.11 1.45 6.69
N TYR A 90 -2.07 1.66 7.58
CA TYR A 90 -1.85 2.40 8.82
C TYR A 90 -1.67 1.42 9.98
N LEU A 91 -0.59 1.59 10.74
CA LEU A 91 -0.23 0.74 11.87
C LEU A 91 -0.18 1.54 13.17
N GLU A 92 -0.71 0.91 14.23
CA GLU A 92 -0.50 1.29 15.63
C GLU A 92 0.18 0.11 16.32
N ALA A 93 1.42 0.27 16.77
CA ALA A 93 2.19 -0.80 17.42
C ALA A 93 3.30 -0.20 18.30
N ALA A 94 3.62 -0.85 19.40
CA ALA A 94 4.63 -0.40 20.37
C ALA A 94 4.47 1.08 20.78
N GLY A 95 3.23 1.58 20.83
CA GLY A 95 2.93 2.99 21.14
C GLY A 95 3.13 3.98 19.98
N HIS A 96 3.59 3.52 18.81
CA HIS A 96 3.88 4.34 17.64
C HIS A 96 2.81 4.25 16.56
N LYS A 97 2.69 5.31 15.74
CA LYS A 97 1.75 5.43 14.61
C LYS A 97 2.53 5.68 13.32
N PHE A 98 2.41 4.79 12.36
CA PHE A 98 3.18 4.88 11.12
C PHE A 98 2.44 4.27 9.94
N LEU A 99 2.99 4.47 8.74
CA LEU A 99 2.46 3.88 7.51
C LEU A 99 3.45 2.91 6.89
N VAL A 100 2.90 1.93 6.19
CA VAL A 100 3.61 1.17 5.16
C VAL A 100 2.92 1.48 3.84
N ASP A 101 3.68 2.03 2.91
CA ASP A 101 3.22 2.64 1.66
C ASP A 101 2.22 3.79 1.87
N CYS A 102 2.06 4.62 0.86
CA CYS A 102 1.11 5.72 0.82
C CYS A 102 0.76 6.00 -0.65
N GLY A 103 0.07 5.05 -1.25
CA GLY A 103 -0.19 5.01 -2.68
C GLY A 103 -1.37 5.86 -3.12
N MET A 104 -1.31 6.29 -4.38
CA MET A 104 -2.41 6.95 -5.07
C MET A 104 -3.20 5.92 -5.88
N GLU A 105 -4.52 6.02 -5.82
CA GLU A 105 -5.40 5.26 -6.71
C GLU A 105 -5.15 5.63 -8.17
N GLN A 106 -5.15 4.64 -9.04
CA GLN A 106 -4.94 4.82 -10.48
C GLN A 106 -6.01 4.07 -11.29
N GLY A 107 -6.36 4.64 -12.44
CA GLY A 107 -7.31 4.03 -13.36
C GLY A 107 -8.78 4.33 -13.06
N PRO A 108 -9.71 3.56 -13.63
CA PRO A 108 -11.13 3.71 -13.40
C PRO A 108 -11.57 2.97 -12.13
N ASP A 109 -10.91 3.25 -11.00
CA ASP A 109 -11.19 2.60 -9.73
C ASP A 109 -12.60 2.98 -9.25
N TYR A 110 -13.32 1.98 -8.75
CA TYR A 110 -14.67 2.12 -8.21
C TYR A 110 -14.65 2.40 -6.70
N TYR A 111 -13.52 2.19 -6.05
CA TYR A 111 -13.33 2.34 -4.62
C TYR A 111 -12.40 3.52 -4.33
N GLU A 112 -12.72 4.27 -3.30
CA GLU A 112 -11.86 5.34 -2.81
C GLU A 112 -11.07 4.83 -1.60
N ASN A 113 -9.77 5.19 -1.52
CA ASN A 113 -8.98 4.94 -0.33
C ASN A 113 -9.67 5.57 0.88
N ALA A 114 -9.66 4.84 1.99
CA ALA A 114 -10.21 5.36 3.23
C ALA A 114 -9.34 6.49 3.78
N GLU A 115 -9.93 7.36 4.58
CA GLU A 115 -9.16 8.36 5.31
C GLU A 115 -8.29 7.69 6.38
N ILE A 116 -7.07 8.16 6.54
CA ILE A 116 -6.19 7.75 7.63
C ILE A 116 -6.86 8.18 8.95
N PRO A 117 -7.04 7.28 9.94
CA PRO A 117 -7.92 7.50 11.09
C PRO A 117 -7.33 8.42 12.18
N VAL A 118 -6.22 9.10 11.90
CA VAL A 118 -5.53 10.02 12.82
C VAL A 118 -5.13 11.30 12.08
N ALA A 119 -4.81 12.34 12.82
CA ALA A 119 -4.21 13.54 12.24
C ALA A 119 -2.87 13.20 11.60
N LEU A 120 -2.61 13.69 10.38
CA LEU A 120 -1.41 13.30 9.62
C LEU A 120 -0.10 13.77 10.27
N GLY A 121 -0.15 14.78 11.11
CA GLY A 121 0.97 15.19 11.97
C GLY A 121 1.31 14.21 13.11
N GLU A 122 0.42 13.23 13.38
CA GLU A 122 0.67 12.17 14.36
C GLU A 122 1.38 10.95 13.76
N ILE A 123 1.50 10.89 12.42
CA ILE A 123 2.25 9.85 11.74
C ILE A 123 3.74 10.12 11.92
N GLU A 124 4.43 9.20 12.59
CA GLU A 124 5.83 9.37 12.98
C GLU A 124 6.78 9.10 11.83
N PHE A 125 6.51 8.07 11.01
CA PHE A 125 7.32 7.74 9.85
C PHE A 125 6.52 6.94 8.82
N VAL A 126 7.11 6.78 7.64
CA VAL A 126 6.61 5.90 6.58
C VAL A 126 7.70 4.90 6.20
N LEU A 127 7.35 3.64 6.01
CA LEU A 127 8.17 2.62 5.37
C LEU A 127 7.65 2.43 3.94
N LEU A 128 8.49 2.64 2.93
CA LEU A 128 8.07 2.59 1.54
C LEU A 128 8.70 1.41 0.81
N THR A 129 7.86 0.54 0.24
CA THR A 129 8.31 -0.66 -0.48
C THR A 129 9.01 -0.32 -1.79
N HIS A 130 8.43 0.55 -2.60
CA HIS A 130 8.99 0.95 -3.89
C HIS A 130 8.37 2.24 -4.43
N ALA A 131 8.89 2.72 -5.57
CA ALA A 131 8.60 4.06 -6.06
C ALA A 131 7.34 4.21 -6.92
N HIS A 132 6.64 3.14 -7.30
CA HIS A 132 5.42 3.28 -8.11
C HIS A 132 4.40 4.20 -7.45
N ILE A 133 3.66 4.94 -8.26
CA ILE A 133 2.71 5.97 -7.79
C ILE A 133 1.57 5.37 -6.94
N ASP A 134 1.16 4.15 -7.22
CA ASP A 134 0.16 3.42 -6.43
C ASP A 134 0.69 2.92 -5.06
N HIS A 135 1.99 3.12 -4.76
CA HIS A 135 2.62 2.90 -3.47
C HIS A 135 3.17 4.17 -2.82
N SER A 136 3.55 5.19 -3.61
CA SER A 136 4.22 6.40 -3.12
C SER A 136 3.45 7.71 -3.38
N GLY A 137 2.49 7.69 -4.31
CA GLY A 137 1.93 8.90 -4.93
C GLY A 137 1.19 9.85 -4.01
N ASN A 138 0.73 9.39 -2.84
CA ASN A 138 0.07 10.25 -1.85
C ASN A 138 1.00 10.80 -0.76
N LEU A 139 2.31 10.49 -0.80
CA LEU A 139 3.28 11.05 0.14
C LEU A 139 3.28 12.59 0.15
N PRO A 140 3.26 13.29 -1.02
CA PRO A 140 3.14 14.76 -1.00
C PRO A 140 1.81 15.24 -0.43
N ALA A 141 0.71 14.51 -0.65
CA ALA A 141 -0.61 14.89 -0.14
C ALA A 141 -0.68 14.81 1.40
N ILE A 142 -0.07 13.80 2.01
CA ILE A 142 0.02 13.74 3.48
C ILE A 142 0.97 14.79 4.03
N TYR A 143 2.05 15.12 3.30
CA TYR A 143 2.95 16.21 3.66
C TYR A 143 2.23 17.56 3.67
N ALA A 144 1.44 17.87 2.63
CA ALA A 144 0.61 19.08 2.56
C ALA A 144 -0.34 19.21 3.76
N LYS A 145 -0.77 18.08 4.32
CA LYS A 145 -1.71 17.99 5.44
C LYS A 145 -1.03 17.81 6.83
N GLY A 146 0.28 17.98 6.91
CA GLY A 146 0.99 18.06 8.20
C GLY A 146 1.96 16.94 8.55
N PHE A 147 2.09 15.88 7.75
CA PHE A 147 3.14 14.88 7.95
C PHE A 147 4.52 15.51 7.79
N ARG A 148 5.43 15.21 8.71
CA ARG A 148 6.82 15.73 8.71
C ARG A 148 7.86 14.67 9.07
N GLY A 149 7.43 13.43 9.32
CA GLY A 149 8.31 12.33 9.67
C GLY A 149 9.21 11.86 8.53
N PRO A 150 10.22 11.02 8.81
CA PRO A 150 11.06 10.40 7.80
C PRO A 150 10.27 9.39 6.95
N VAL A 151 10.69 9.25 5.69
CA VAL A 151 10.26 8.20 4.77
C VAL A 151 11.45 7.27 4.53
N TYR A 152 11.42 6.10 5.13
CA TYR A 152 12.45 5.09 4.98
C TYR A 152 12.21 4.27 3.71
N ALA A 153 13.18 4.23 2.82
CA ALA A 153 13.14 3.48 1.58
C ALA A 153 14.56 3.06 1.18
N THR A 154 14.72 2.19 0.20
CA THR A 154 16.05 1.96 -0.38
C THR A 154 16.56 3.21 -1.08
N ASP A 155 17.88 3.34 -1.22
CA ASP A 155 18.49 4.51 -1.91
C ASP A 155 17.95 4.68 -3.32
N ALA A 156 17.82 3.58 -4.09
CA ALA A 156 17.31 3.64 -5.45
C ALA A 156 15.81 4.03 -5.49
N THR A 157 14.99 3.52 -4.57
CA THR A 157 13.59 3.94 -4.42
C THR A 157 13.51 5.44 -4.10
N SER A 158 14.36 5.95 -3.22
CA SER A 158 14.40 7.38 -2.87
C SER A 158 14.72 8.26 -4.08
N HIS A 159 15.69 7.86 -4.89
CA HIS A 159 16.06 8.58 -6.12
C HIS A 159 14.96 8.52 -7.18
N LEU A 160 14.28 7.37 -7.34
CA LEU A 160 13.15 7.27 -8.26
C LEU A 160 11.97 8.11 -7.80
N CYS A 161 11.67 8.13 -6.50
CA CYS A 161 10.63 8.99 -5.94
C CYS A 161 10.89 10.48 -6.15
N ASP A 162 12.16 10.94 -6.11
CA ASP A 162 12.48 12.32 -6.42
C ASP A 162 12.03 12.70 -7.83
N ILE A 163 12.20 11.82 -8.80
CA ILE A 163 11.77 12.05 -10.18
C ILE A 163 10.25 11.92 -10.28
N MET A 164 9.68 10.81 -9.81
CA MET A 164 8.29 10.46 -10.04
C MET A 164 7.31 11.37 -9.30
N LEU A 165 7.60 11.76 -8.06
CA LEU A 165 6.73 12.64 -7.29
C LEU A 165 6.73 14.07 -7.83
N ARG A 166 7.86 14.56 -8.35
CA ARG A 166 7.91 15.87 -9.05
C ARG A 166 7.12 15.84 -10.35
N ASP A 167 7.27 14.78 -11.13
CA ASP A 167 6.52 14.62 -12.39
C ASP A 167 5.01 14.54 -12.11
N SER A 168 4.60 13.74 -11.14
CA SER A 168 3.20 13.64 -10.70
C SER A 168 2.64 15.00 -10.23
N ALA A 169 3.41 15.77 -9.44
CA ALA A 169 2.99 17.12 -9.02
C ALA A 169 2.82 18.06 -10.23
N HIS A 170 3.76 18.01 -11.18
CA HIS A 170 3.68 18.82 -12.39
C HIS A 170 2.42 18.49 -13.21
N ILE A 171 2.15 17.20 -13.42
CA ILE A 171 0.96 16.73 -14.15
C ILE A 171 -0.33 17.21 -13.46
N GLN A 172 -0.45 17.05 -12.13
CA GLN A 172 -1.63 17.48 -11.40
C GLN A 172 -1.85 18.99 -11.43
N MET A 173 -0.79 19.78 -11.31
CA MET A 173 -0.86 21.24 -11.39
C MET A 173 -1.27 21.69 -12.80
N PHE A 174 -0.69 21.09 -13.84
CA PHE A 174 -1.05 21.38 -15.25
C PHE A 174 -2.51 21.01 -15.54
N GLU A 175 -2.97 19.85 -15.05
CA GLU A 175 -4.36 19.43 -15.19
C GLU A 175 -5.32 20.38 -14.46
N ALA A 176 -4.95 20.83 -13.26
CA ALA A 176 -5.74 21.80 -12.50
C ALA A 176 -5.88 23.12 -13.26
N GLU A 177 -4.79 23.66 -13.83
CA GLU A 177 -4.84 24.86 -14.65
C GLU A 177 -5.72 24.70 -15.88
N TRP A 178 -5.61 23.57 -16.57
CA TRP A 178 -6.42 23.29 -17.76
C TRP A 178 -7.90 23.18 -17.40
N ARG A 179 -8.25 22.46 -16.35
CA ARG A 179 -9.62 22.33 -15.83
C ARG A 179 -10.19 23.70 -15.44
N ASN A 180 -9.38 24.52 -14.75
CA ASN A 180 -9.78 25.85 -14.30
C ASN A 180 -10.02 26.82 -15.46
N ARG A 181 -9.15 26.81 -16.49
CA ARG A 181 -9.38 27.60 -17.72
C ARG A 181 -10.71 27.25 -18.39
N LYS A 182 -11.04 25.95 -18.46
CA LYS A 182 -12.29 25.47 -19.04
C LYS A 182 -13.49 25.76 -18.12
N GLY A 183 -13.31 25.59 -16.82
CA GLY A 183 -14.34 25.79 -15.79
C GLY A 183 -14.77 27.24 -15.64
N ARG A 184 -13.85 28.21 -15.69
CA ARG A 184 -14.16 29.68 -15.61
C ARG A 184 -15.19 30.11 -16.62
N ARG A 185 -15.14 29.56 -17.84
CA ARG A 185 -16.13 29.86 -18.89
C ARG A 185 -17.52 29.29 -18.59
N GLN A 186 -17.64 28.39 -17.65
CA GLN A 186 -18.86 27.68 -17.27
C GLN A 186 -19.32 28.03 -15.84
N GLY A 187 -18.67 28.98 -15.16
CA GLY A 187 -18.97 29.35 -13.77
C GLY A 187 -18.75 28.24 -12.75
N LYS A 188 -17.88 27.25 -13.06
CA LYS A 188 -17.57 26.15 -12.15
C LYS A 188 -16.60 26.60 -11.05
N PRO A 189 -16.67 26.00 -9.85
CA PRO A 189 -15.70 26.24 -8.78
C PRO A 189 -14.29 25.84 -9.23
N GLU A 190 -13.31 26.47 -8.62
CA GLU A 190 -11.90 26.19 -8.91
C GLU A 190 -11.52 24.78 -8.46
N PHE A 191 -10.85 24.05 -9.33
CA PHE A 191 -10.28 22.74 -9.04
C PHE A 191 -8.89 22.93 -8.45
N VAL A 192 -8.65 22.34 -7.27
CA VAL A 192 -7.36 22.40 -6.56
C VAL A 192 -6.67 21.05 -6.72
N PRO A 193 -5.37 21.01 -7.10
CA PRO A 193 -4.63 19.75 -7.15
C PRO A 193 -4.51 19.12 -5.75
N ALA A 194 -4.32 17.81 -5.68
CA ALA A 194 -4.19 17.11 -4.40
C ALA A 194 -2.95 17.57 -3.60
N TYR A 195 -1.90 17.99 -4.31
CA TYR A 195 -0.68 18.58 -3.78
C TYR A 195 0.05 19.41 -4.85
N THR A 196 1.02 20.17 -4.41
CA THR A 196 1.82 21.07 -5.23
C THR A 196 3.26 20.53 -5.41
N MET A 197 4.04 21.17 -6.28
CA MET A 197 5.47 20.91 -6.42
C MET A 197 6.23 21.16 -5.12
N GLU A 198 5.83 22.17 -4.34
CA GLU A 198 6.43 22.47 -3.04
C GLU A 198 6.22 21.34 -2.04
N ASP A 199 5.02 20.75 -2.01
CA ASP A 199 4.70 19.60 -1.16
C ASP A 199 5.52 18.37 -1.55
N ALA A 200 5.66 18.10 -2.84
CA ALA A 200 6.50 17.02 -3.36
C ALA A 200 7.97 17.21 -2.96
N MET A 201 8.52 18.39 -3.19
CA MET A 201 9.88 18.72 -2.76
C MET A 201 10.05 18.70 -1.24
N GLY A 202 8.98 19.00 -0.50
CA GLY A 202 8.96 18.95 0.94
C GLY A 202 9.15 17.52 1.46
N VAL A 203 8.35 16.57 1.00
CA VAL A 203 8.43 15.17 1.44
C VAL A 203 9.70 14.49 0.95
N ILE A 204 10.19 14.83 -0.26
CA ILE A 204 11.43 14.27 -0.82
C ILE A 204 12.63 14.53 0.12
N ARG A 205 12.68 15.67 0.78
CA ARG A 205 13.73 15.98 1.77
C ARG A 205 13.67 15.12 3.04
N ASN A 206 12.57 14.44 3.28
CA ASN A 206 12.39 13.56 4.44
C ASN A 206 12.77 12.11 4.15
N PHE A 207 13.21 11.78 2.93
CA PHE A 207 13.64 10.43 2.61
C PHE A 207 14.94 10.06 3.33
N VAL A 208 14.96 8.85 3.85
CA VAL A 208 16.13 8.23 4.51
C VAL A 208 16.46 6.94 3.76
N GLY A 209 17.60 6.91 3.10
CA GLY A 209 18.08 5.77 2.33
C GLY A 209 18.46 4.60 3.24
N CYS A 210 17.96 3.42 2.93
CA CYS A 210 18.19 2.20 3.69
C CYS A 210 18.84 1.14 2.80
N PRO A 211 19.97 0.56 3.19
CA PRO A 211 20.55 -0.54 2.44
C PRO A 211 19.74 -1.82 2.61
N TYR A 212 19.72 -2.66 1.56
CA TYR A 212 19.14 -3.98 1.63
C TYR A 212 19.77 -4.83 2.74
N ASN A 213 18.96 -5.70 3.31
CA ASN A 213 19.34 -6.71 4.31
C ASN A 213 19.94 -6.16 5.62
N LYS A 214 19.92 -4.84 5.81
CA LYS A 214 20.31 -4.24 7.10
C LYS A 214 19.07 -3.89 7.92
N MET A 215 19.12 -4.22 9.21
CA MET A 215 18.11 -3.83 10.17
C MET A 215 18.23 -2.34 10.47
N ILE A 216 17.11 -1.63 10.40
CA ILE A 216 16.94 -0.26 10.89
C ILE A 216 15.98 -0.27 12.07
N THR A 217 16.04 0.75 12.93
CA THR A 217 15.13 0.92 14.07
C THR A 217 14.46 2.29 13.96
N PRO A 218 13.34 2.41 13.23
CA PRO A 218 12.64 3.69 13.05
C PRO A 218 12.12 4.28 14.35
N ALA A 219 11.73 3.43 15.31
CA ALA A 219 11.23 3.81 16.63
C ALA A 219 11.54 2.71 17.66
N GLU A 220 11.37 3.04 18.95
CA GLU A 220 11.56 2.05 20.03
C GLU A 220 10.57 0.88 19.86
N GLY A 221 11.05 -0.35 20.01
CA GLY A 221 10.25 -1.54 19.80
C GLY A 221 9.92 -1.86 18.34
N ILE A 222 10.32 -1.04 17.37
CA ILE A 222 10.05 -1.25 15.95
C ILE A 222 11.36 -1.34 15.17
N SER A 223 11.58 -2.47 14.51
CA SER A 223 12.71 -2.66 13.60
C SER A 223 12.21 -3.11 12.23
N ALA A 224 12.90 -2.67 11.17
CA ALA A 224 12.54 -3.02 9.81
C ALA A 224 13.77 -3.40 8.99
N ARG A 225 13.58 -4.27 8.00
CA ARG A 225 14.60 -4.69 7.06
C ARG A 225 14.00 -4.70 5.65
N PHE A 226 14.69 -4.08 4.70
CA PHE A 226 14.33 -4.05 3.29
C PHE A 226 15.00 -5.21 2.58
N ILE A 227 14.23 -6.01 1.84
CA ILE A 227 14.68 -7.24 1.17
C ILE A 227 14.31 -7.10 -0.30
N ASP A 228 15.25 -7.39 -1.19
CA ASP A 228 15.06 -7.17 -2.63
C ASP A 228 13.83 -7.93 -3.14
N ALA A 229 12.86 -7.19 -3.67
CA ALA A 229 11.62 -7.74 -4.21
C ALA A 229 11.70 -8.07 -5.71
N GLY A 230 12.79 -7.71 -6.39
CA GLY A 230 13.04 -8.02 -7.80
C GLY A 230 12.01 -7.43 -8.77
N HIS A 231 11.26 -6.40 -8.37
CA HIS A 231 10.17 -5.82 -9.16
C HIS A 231 10.66 -4.65 -10.03
N LEU A 232 11.33 -3.69 -9.42
CA LEU A 232 12.03 -2.59 -10.09
C LEU A 232 13.29 -2.20 -9.29
N LEU A 233 14.07 -1.27 -9.82
CA LEU A 233 15.26 -0.79 -9.12
C LEU A 233 14.87 -0.22 -7.75
N GLY A 234 15.44 -0.78 -6.70
CA GLY A 234 15.19 -0.35 -5.33
C GLY A 234 13.97 -0.97 -4.67
N SER A 235 13.13 -1.73 -5.39
CA SER A 235 11.94 -2.36 -4.80
C SER A 235 12.31 -3.30 -3.67
N ALA A 236 11.52 -3.28 -2.61
CA ALA A 236 11.75 -4.11 -1.45
C ALA A 236 10.46 -4.68 -0.86
N SER A 237 10.53 -5.92 -0.40
CA SER A 237 9.66 -6.42 0.66
C SER A 237 10.16 -5.91 2.00
N ILE A 238 9.25 -5.52 2.90
CA ILE A 238 9.60 -5.00 4.21
C ILE A 238 9.31 -6.06 5.26
N GLU A 239 10.36 -6.55 5.90
CA GLU A 239 10.24 -7.37 7.11
C GLU A 239 10.20 -6.42 8.31
N LEU A 240 9.06 -6.35 8.98
CA LEU A 240 8.80 -5.52 10.15
C LEU A 240 8.80 -6.40 11.40
N THR A 241 9.64 -6.08 12.35
CA THR A 241 9.69 -6.72 13.67
C THR A 241 9.18 -5.75 14.72
N ILE A 242 8.16 -6.16 15.46
CA ILE A 242 7.57 -5.38 16.56
C ILE A 242 7.83 -6.13 17.85
N ARG A 243 8.40 -5.42 18.83
CA ARG A 243 8.69 -5.96 20.16
C ARG A 243 7.98 -5.12 21.21
N GLU A 244 7.16 -5.77 22.00
CA GLU A 244 6.52 -5.19 23.18
C GLU A 244 6.73 -6.13 24.36
N GLU A 245 7.32 -5.64 25.43
CA GLU A 245 7.70 -6.43 26.61
C GLU A 245 8.52 -7.69 26.21
N ASP A 246 8.03 -8.87 26.53
CA ASP A 246 8.68 -10.16 26.21
C ASP A 246 8.16 -10.77 24.90
N THR A 247 7.30 -10.08 24.16
CA THR A 247 6.71 -10.61 22.92
C THR A 247 7.31 -9.91 21.70
N GLU A 248 7.73 -10.72 20.73
CA GLU A 248 8.21 -10.26 19.43
C GLU A 248 7.33 -10.85 18.33
N LYS A 249 6.93 -10.01 17.38
CA LYS A 249 6.14 -10.40 16.20
C LYS A 249 6.78 -9.87 14.93
N LYS A 250 6.80 -10.72 13.91
CA LYS A 250 7.36 -10.43 12.60
C LYS A 250 6.26 -10.40 11.56
N ILE A 251 6.15 -9.27 10.85
CA ILE A 251 5.19 -9.06 9.78
C ILE A 251 5.95 -8.75 8.50
N VAL A 252 5.49 -9.27 7.38
CA VAL A 252 6.04 -8.97 6.06
C VAL A 252 5.02 -8.22 5.23
N PHE A 253 5.44 -7.11 4.67
CA PHE A 253 4.74 -6.41 3.59
C PHE A 253 5.51 -6.68 2.31
N SER A 254 4.93 -7.45 1.41
CA SER A 254 5.64 -7.89 0.19
C SER A 254 5.96 -6.72 -0.75
N GLY A 255 5.13 -5.68 -0.74
CA GLY A 255 5.06 -4.79 -1.89
C GLY A 255 4.74 -5.60 -3.15
N ASP A 256 5.15 -5.10 -4.28
CA ASP A 256 5.08 -5.83 -5.54
C ASP A 256 6.31 -6.70 -5.72
N ILE A 257 6.10 -7.98 -6.01
CA ILE A 257 7.16 -8.95 -6.23
C ILE A 257 7.38 -9.11 -7.74
N GLY A 258 8.63 -9.04 -8.17
CA GLY A 258 9.00 -9.21 -9.57
C GLY A 258 9.10 -10.66 -10.03
N ASN A 259 9.33 -10.83 -11.32
CA ASN A 259 9.60 -12.13 -11.91
C ASN A 259 11.09 -12.47 -11.82
N THR A 260 11.42 -13.75 -11.85
CA THR A 260 12.80 -14.23 -11.94
C THR A 260 13.41 -14.04 -13.32
N CYS A 261 14.73 -14.00 -13.38
CA CYS A 261 15.50 -13.91 -14.63
C CYS A 261 15.24 -12.65 -15.46
N GLN A 262 14.90 -11.53 -14.83
CA GLN A 262 14.75 -10.26 -15.52
C GLN A 262 16.12 -9.62 -15.82
N PRO A 263 16.30 -8.98 -16.99
CA PRO A 263 17.52 -8.23 -17.26
C PRO A 263 17.58 -6.99 -16.34
N LEU A 264 18.75 -6.68 -15.81
CA LEU A 264 19.10 -5.51 -14.99
C LEU A 264 18.56 -5.51 -13.55
N ILE A 265 17.63 -6.38 -13.18
CA ILE A 265 17.05 -6.48 -11.84
C ILE A 265 17.43 -7.85 -11.28
N LYS A 266 17.76 -7.91 -10.00
CA LYS A 266 18.00 -9.17 -9.31
C LYS A 266 16.71 -9.93 -9.12
N ASP A 267 16.82 -11.25 -9.02
CA ASP A 267 15.70 -12.09 -8.63
C ASP A 267 15.23 -11.75 -7.21
N PRO A 268 13.92 -11.89 -6.92
CA PRO A 268 13.39 -11.66 -5.58
C PRO A 268 14.09 -12.53 -4.53
N GLU A 269 14.45 -11.93 -3.39
CA GLU A 269 14.91 -12.68 -2.23
C GLU A 269 13.70 -13.17 -1.42
N TYR A 270 13.72 -14.45 -1.00
CA TYR A 270 12.60 -15.06 -0.27
C TYR A 270 12.80 -14.95 1.25
N LEU A 271 11.72 -14.62 1.93
CA LEU A 271 11.63 -14.61 3.39
C LEU A 271 11.17 -16.00 3.88
N HIS A 272 11.83 -16.52 4.90
CA HIS A 272 11.58 -17.89 5.36
C HIS A 272 10.63 -17.99 6.55
N HIS A 273 10.49 -16.91 7.36
CA HIS A 273 9.64 -16.92 8.56
C HIS A 273 8.97 -15.57 8.76
N ALA A 274 7.66 -15.59 8.94
CA ALA A 274 6.86 -14.45 9.38
C ALA A 274 5.66 -14.95 10.19
N ASP A 275 5.22 -14.17 11.20
CA ASP A 275 3.97 -14.43 11.91
C ASP A 275 2.76 -14.02 11.06
N SER A 276 2.95 -13.04 10.17
CA SER A 276 1.92 -12.57 9.23
C SER A 276 2.54 -12.01 7.96
N VAL A 277 1.84 -12.17 6.85
CA VAL A 277 2.27 -11.63 5.54
C VAL A 277 1.11 -10.87 4.93
N SER A 278 1.36 -9.62 4.48
CA SER A 278 0.48 -8.88 3.59
C SER A 278 1.11 -8.84 2.20
N TYR A 279 0.35 -9.23 1.18
CA TYR A 279 0.83 -9.21 -0.20
C TYR A 279 -0.23 -8.62 -1.13
N THR A 280 0.23 -7.93 -2.18
CA THR A 280 -0.63 -7.29 -3.18
C THR A 280 -0.78 -8.14 -4.43
N HIS A 281 0.21 -8.94 -4.77
CA HIS A 281 0.22 -9.84 -5.95
C HIS A 281 1.00 -11.11 -5.70
#